data_5bc0cd37fd5419d687c03f719a564dd7
#
_entry.id   5bc0cd37fd5419d687c03f719a564dd7
#
_cell.length_a   1.000
_cell.length_b   1.000
_cell.length_c   1.000
_cell.angle_alpha   90.00
_cell.angle_beta   90.00
_cell.angle_gamma   90.00
#
_symmetry.space_group_name_H-M   'P 1'
#
loop_
_entity.id
_entity.type
_entity.pdbx_description
1 polymer ?
#
loop_
_entity_poly.entity_id
_entity_poly.type
_entity_poly.pdbx_seq_one_letter_code
_entity_poly.pdbx_strand_id
1 'polypeptide(L)'
;LLILRVDKINSSNITIDDVWFISQVDKIIEKEENDGHIKRVDEFLCTPDYEVTKDDTYEKVSGTYLDSFRKAKYDFLKYTEIDLGKVSREIGDDILNILLEEGKIVKVTDDMYTLAEYMGKAKEIILAKLSEDPLITIAQVRDIFDTSRKSAKPILEYMDSIKVTKK
;
A
#
# COMPACT_ATOMS: atom_id res chain seq x y z
N LEU A 1 23.83 8.68 -1.60
CA LEU A 1 22.54 8.86 -0.93
C LEU A 1 22.39 7.74 0.09
N LEU A 2 22.42 8.04 1.37
CA LEU A 2 22.24 7.04 2.42
C LEU A 2 20.78 7.14 2.89
N ILE A 3 19.94 6.23 2.44
CA ILE A 3 18.58 6.05 2.97
C ILE A 3 18.69 4.97 4.04
N LEU A 4 18.50 5.34 5.29
CA LEU A 4 18.46 4.40 6.40
C LEU A 4 16.99 4.05 6.68
N ARG A 5 16.61 2.82 6.37
CA ARG A 5 15.34 2.26 6.80
C ARG A 5 15.43 1.84 8.26
N VAL A 6 14.60 2.40 9.10
CA VAL A 6 14.45 1.96 10.49
C VAL A 6 13.40 0.85 10.52
N ASP A 7 13.82 -0.39 10.35
CA ASP A 7 12.92 -1.53 10.48
C ASP A 7 12.35 -1.59 11.91
N LYS A 8 11.04 -1.79 12.02
CA LYS A 8 10.40 -2.04 13.31
C LYS A 8 11.01 -3.30 13.92
N ILE A 9 11.77 -3.12 14.98
CA ILE A 9 12.38 -4.23 15.72
C ILE A 9 11.26 -5.08 16.32
N ASN A 10 11.23 -6.35 15.92
CA ASN A 10 10.24 -7.31 16.42
C ASN A 10 10.51 -7.58 17.90
N SER A 11 9.57 -7.22 18.76
CA SER A 11 9.72 -7.14 20.24
C SER A 11 9.96 -8.46 20.98
N SER A 12 10.05 -9.60 20.26
CA SER A 12 10.13 -10.91 20.89
C SER A 12 11.52 -11.35 21.38
N ASN A 13 12.60 -10.60 21.05
CA ASN A 13 13.98 -10.95 21.41
C ASN A 13 14.85 -9.74 21.83
N ILE A 14 14.25 -8.66 22.36
CA ILE A 14 14.99 -7.46 22.73
C ILE A 14 15.60 -7.65 24.12
N THR A 15 16.90 -7.48 24.26
CA THR A 15 17.63 -7.45 25.54
C THR A 15 17.64 -6.05 26.16
N ILE A 16 18.03 -5.93 27.42
CA ILE A 16 18.17 -4.63 28.12
C ILE A 16 19.23 -3.76 27.42
N ASP A 17 20.29 -4.37 26.89
CA ASP A 17 21.36 -3.66 26.17
C ASP A 17 20.85 -3.11 24.83
N ASP A 18 19.95 -3.84 24.15
CA ASP A 18 19.32 -3.39 22.91
C ASP A 18 18.40 -2.18 23.18
N VAL A 19 17.63 -2.19 24.26
CA VAL A 19 16.77 -1.06 24.66
C VAL A 19 17.60 0.20 24.95
N TRP A 20 18.75 0.04 25.64
CA TRP A 20 19.65 1.16 25.90
C TRP A 20 20.23 1.71 24.57
N PHE A 21 20.70 0.82 23.68
CA PHE A 21 21.26 1.21 22.38
C PHE A 21 20.23 1.96 21.53
N ILE A 22 19.01 1.44 21.42
CA ILE A 22 17.91 2.07 20.69
C ILE A 22 17.66 3.48 21.25
N SER A 23 17.59 3.64 22.58
CA SER A 23 17.39 4.93 23.22
C SER A 23 18.51 5.93 22.93
N GLN A 24 19.76 5.51 22.72
CA GLN A 24 20.85 6.39 22.32
C GLN A 24 20.73 6.79 20.84
N VAL A 25 20.34 5.84 19.98
CA VAL A 25 20.12 6.11 18.54
C VAL A 25 18.98 7.12 18.38
N ASP A 26 17.87 6.96 19.09
CA ASP A 26 16.74 7.90 19.04
C ASP A 26 17.17 9.33 19.43
N LYS A 27 17.97 9.47 20.50
CA LYS A 27 18.48 10.79 20.93
C LYS A 27 19.40 11.43 19.90
N ILE A 28 20.22 10.61 19.22
CA ILE A 28 21.10 11.11 18.14
C ILE A 28 20.22 11.58 16.97
N ILE A 29 19.23 10.79 16.58
CA ILE A 29 18.30 11.14 15.51
C ILE A 29 17.55 12.44 15.86
N GLU A 30 16.97 12.55 17.06
CA GLU A 30 16.30 13.77 17.51
C GLU A 30 17.22 14.99 17.47
N LYS A 31 18.47 14.83 17.90
CA LYS A 31 19.46 15.91 17.86
C LYS A 31 19.73 16.34 16.43
N GLU A 32 20.02 15.40 15.54
CA GLU A 32 20.32 15.68 14.14
C GLU A 32 19.12 16.29 13.38
N GLU A 33 17.87 15.89 13.74
CA GLU A 33 16.66 16.52 13.25
C GLU A 33 16.53 17.97 13.74
N ASN A 34 16.79 18.23 15.04
CA ASN A 34 16.73 19.57 15.61
C ASN A 34 17.85 20.50 15.07
N ASP A 35 19.02 19.95 14.81
CA ASP A 35 20.15 20.68 14.20
C ASP A 35 19.95 20.90 12.69
N GLY A 36 18.89 20.30 12.10
CA GLY A 36 18.54 20.46 10.69
C GLY A 36 19.44 19.69 9.73
N HIS A 37 20.17 18.70 10.21
CA HIS A 37 21.08 17.87 9.39
C HIS A 37 20.35 16.73 8.70
N ILE A 38 19.24 16.27 9.27
CA ILE A 38 18.35 15.25 8.72
C ILE A 38 16.90 15.66 8.91
N LYS A 39 16.01 15.09 8.12
CA LYS A 39 14.57 15.15 8.34
C LYS A 39 13.96 13.76 8.24
N ARG A 40 12.85 13.56 8.94
CA ARG A 40 12.06 12.34 8.85
C ARG A 40 10.97 12.50 7.79
N VAL A 41 10.89 11.52 6.89
CA VAL A 41 9.82 11.40 5.92
C VAL A 41 9.28 9.98 6.07
N ASP A 42 8.09 9.84 6.64
CA ASP A 42 7.48 8.58 7.06
C ASP A 42 8.40 7.76 7.98
N GLU A 43 8.82 6.58 7.57
CA GLU A 43 9.74 5.70 8.31
C GLU A 43 11.22 5.87 7.89
N PHE A 44 11.54 6.87 7.04
CA PHE A 44 12.88 7.11 6.52
C PHE A 44 13.52 8.36 7.10
N LEU A 45 14.83 8.31 7.29
CA LEU A 45 15.66 9.47 7.57
C LEU A 45 16.36 9.91 6.29
N CYS A 46 16.27 11.17 5.96
CA CYS A 46 16.87 11.73 4.74
C CYS A 46 17.55 13.07 5.03
N THR A 47 18.36 13.53 4.09
CA THR A 47 18.96 14.86 4.14
C THR A 47 17.90 15.97 4.04
N PRO A 48 18.12 17.16 4.61
CA PRO A 48 17.12 18.25 4.62
C PRO A 48 16.68 18.67 3.21
N ASP A 49 17.59 18.59 2.26
CA ASP A 49 17.40 18.89 0.84
C ASP A 49 16.81 17.74 0.03
N TYR A 50 16.54 16.59 0.68
CA TYR A 50 15.87 15.48 0.01
C TYR A 50 14.42 15.88 -0.24
N GLU A 51 14.09 16.09 -1.48
CA GLU A 51 12.73 16.13 -1.98
C GLU A 51 12.47 14.82 -2.72
N VAL A 52 11.32 14.21 -2.48
CA VAL A 52 10.81 13.17 -3.37
C VAL A 52 10.48 13.89 -4.68
N THR A 53 11.50 14.08 -5.50
CA THR A 53 11.29 14.63 -6.84
C THR A 53 10.44 13.57 -7.57
N LYS A 54 9.18 13.89 -7.78
CA LYS A 54 8.33 13.21 -8.75
C LYS A 54 8.89 13.55 -10.13
N ASP A 55 9.95 12.85 -10.48
CA ASP A 55 10.61 13.02 -11.77
C ASP A 55 9.73 12.44 -12.89
N ASP A 56 10.14 12.65 -14.13
CA ASP A 56 9.42 12.12 -15.30
C ASP A 56 9.22 10.59 -15.22
N THR A 57 10.10 9.88 -14.52
CA THR A 57 10.01 8.43 -14.31
C THR A 57 8.87 8.09 -13.36
N TYR A 58 8.77 8.81 -12.22
CA TYR A 58 7.66 8.64 -11.29
C TYR A 58 6.32 8.91 -11.97
N GLU A 59 6.17 10.06 -12.65
CA GLU A 59 4.92 10.44 -13.31
C GLU A 59 4.51 9.38 -14.36
N LYS A 60 5.46 8.90 -15.14
CA LYS A 60 5.20 7.89 -16.16
C LYS A 60 4.80 6.54 -15.57
N VAL A 61 5.54 6.05 -14.57
CA VAL A 61 5.29 4.72 -13.97
C VAL A 61 4.04 4.75 -13.12
N SER A 62 3.85 5.78 -12.29
CA SER A 62 2.63 5.95 -11.49
C SER A 62 1.39 6.07 -12.38
N GLY A 63 1.47 6.84 -13.47
CA GLY A 63 0.42 6.91 -14.49
C GLY A 63 0.11 5.55 -15.09
N THR A 64 1.13 4.76 -15.44
CA THR A 64 0.97 3.41 -16.01
C THR A 64 0.25 2.47 -15.02
N TYR A 65 0.62 2.48 -13.74
CA TYR A 65 -0.06 1.71 -12.70
C TYR A 65 -1.52 2.15 -12.54
N LEU A 66 -1.75 3.44 -12.31
CA LEU A 66 -3.09 3.97 -12.08
C LEU A 66 -4.03 3.73 -13.26
N ASP A 67 -3.54 3.89 -14.50
CA ASP A 67 -4.34 3.63 -15.70
C ASP A 67 -4.63 2.14 -15.89
N SER A 68 -3.66 1.27 -15.58
CA SER A 68 -3.86 -0.18 -15.64
C SER A 68 -4.92 -0.63 -14.63
N PHE A 69 -4.85 -0.15 -13.38
CA PHE A 69 -5.84 -0.45 -12.36
C PHE A 69 -7.21 0.17 -12.69
N ARG A 70 -7.25 1.37 -13.28
CA ARG A 70 -8.50 2.01 -13.72
C ARG A 70 -9.20 1.21 -14.83
N LYS A 71 -8.44 0.67 -15.76
CA LYS A 71 -8.97 -0.18 -16.86
C LYS A 71 -9.46 -1.52 -16.31
N ALA A 72 -8.74 -2.11 -15.39
CA ALA A 72 -9.08 -3.39 -14.79
C ALA A 72 -10.31 -3.32 -13.86
N LYS A 73 -10.56 -2.17 -13.23
CA LYS A 73 -11.66 -1.98 -12.25
C LYS A 73 -11.64 -3.04 -11.15
N TYR A 74 -12.60 -3.97 -11.19
CA TYR A 74 -12.75 -5.06 -10.24
C TYR A 74 -12.16 -6.40 -10.72
N ASP A 75 -11.58 -6.46 -11.93
CA ASP A 75 -10.77 -7.59 -12.40
C ASP A 75 -9.31 -7.32 -12.08
N PHE A 76 -8.92 -7.61 -10.83
CA PHE A 76 -7.62 -7.25 -10.29
C PHE A 76 -6.47 -7.83 -11.10
N LEU A 77 -5.52 -6.96 -11.43
CA LEU A 77 -4.28 -7.32 -12.09
C LEU A 77 -3.19 -7.60 -11.05
N LYS A 78 -2.31 -8.53 -11.38
CA LYS A 78 -1.04 -8.65 -10.68
C LYS A 78 -0.15 -7.48 -11.09
N TYR A 79 0.40 -6.77 -10.13
CA TYR A 79 1.29 -5.64 -10.43
C TYR A 79 2.51 -6.06 -11.25
N THR A 80 2.95 -7.32 -11.12
CA THR A 80 4.06 -7.89 -11.88
C THR A 80 3.76 -8.10 -13.37
N GLU A 81 2.49 -8.16 -13.75
CA GLU A 81 2.05 -8.31 -15.14
C GLU A 81 1.94 -6.96 -15.88
N ILE A 82 2.04 -5.84 -15.15
CA ILE A 82 1.99 -4.50 -15.74
C ILE A 82 3.34 -4.18 -16.37
N ASP A 83 3.33 -3.87 -17.65
CA ASP A 83 4.52 -3.50 -18.41
C ASP A 83 4.94 -2.06 -18.09
N LEU A 84 6.11 -1.91 -17.51
CA LEU A 84 6.74 -0.62 -17.18
C LEU A 84 7.71 -0.12 -18.27
N GLY A 85 7.75 -0.81 -19.41
CA GLY A 85 8.67 -0.50 -20.51
C GLY A 85 10.13 -0.73 -20.12
N LYS A 86 10.94 0.33 -20.18
CA LYS A 86 12.38 0.25 -19.89
C LYS A 86 12.73 0.45 -18.41
N VAL A 87 11.74 0.71 -17.56
CA VAL A 87 11.98 0.94 -16.13
C VAL A 87 12.17 -0.39 -15.42
N SER A 88 13.17 -0.46 -14.53
CA SER A 88 13.41 -1.67 -13.73
C SER A 88 12.24 -1.96 -12.80
N ARG A 89 12.04 -3.24 -12.49
CA ARG A 89 10.99 -3.65 -11.55
C ARG A 89 11.18 -3.06 -10.17
N GLU A 90 12.41 -2.94 -9.71
CA GLU A 90 12.78 -2.34 -8.43
C GLU A 90 12.26 -0.89 -8.30
N ILE A 91 12.50 -0.05 -9.31
CA ILE A 91 11.93 1.31 -9.35
C ILE A 91 10.39 1.27 -9.39
N GLY A 92 9.83 0.31 -10.13
CA GLY A 92 8.38 0.11 -10.17
C GLY A 92 7.80 -0.23 -8.80
N ASP A 93 8.46 -1.10 -8.05
CA ASP A 93 8.03 -1.52 -6.71
C ASP A 93 8.11 -0.35 -5.71
N ASP A 94 9.15 0.48 -5.78
CA ASP A 94 9.27 1.71 -4.97
C ASP A 94 8.13 2.68 -5.26
N ILE A 95 7.81 2.91 -6.54
CA ILE A 95 6.71 3.79 -6.93
C ILE A 95 5.34 3.20 -6.52
N LEU A 96 5.18 1.88 -6.60
CA LEU A 96 3.97 1.20 -6.13
C LEU A 96 3.77 1.40 -4.62
N ASN A 97 4.85 1.32 -3.84
CA ASN A 97 4.82 1.59 -2.39
C ASN A 97 4.43 3.04 -2.10
N ILE A 98 4.99 4.00 -2.82
CA ILE A 98 4.59 5.42 -2.69
C ILE A 98 3.09 5.60 -2.98
N LEU A 99 2.56 4.96 -4.02
CA LEU A 99 1.12 5.03 -4.32
C LEU A 99 0.24 4.41 -3.23
N LEU A 100 0.72 3.37 -2.54
CA LEU A 100 0.06 2.79 -1.36
C LEU A 100 0.05 3.75 -0.18
N GLU A 101 1.19 4.36 0.14
CA GLU A 101 1.35 5.34 1.23
C GLU A 101 0.51 6.59 0.98
N GLU A 102 0.45 7.06 -0.27
CA GLU A 102 -0.44 8.15 -0.68
C GLU A 102 -1.94 7.77 -0.64
N GLY A 103 -2.27 6.52 -0.36
CA GLY A 103 -3.66 6.03 -0.34
C GLY A 103 -4.36 6.06 -1.69
N LYS A 104 -3.62 6.15 -2.81
CA LYS A 104 -4.19 6.12 -4.17
C LYS A 104 -4.60 4.73 -4.60
N ILE A 105 -3.86 3.73 -4.14
CA ILE A 105 -4.13 2.31 -4.37
C ILE A 105 -4.25 1.57 -3.04
N VAL A 106 -4.83 0.39 -3.08
CA VAL A 106 -4.89 -0.54 -1.95
C VAL A 106 -4.41 -1.91 -2.38
N LYS A 107 -3.75 -2.60 -1.47
CA LYS A 107 -3.35 -3.98 -1.61
C LYS A 107 -4.55 -4.88 -1.30
N VAL A 108 -4.98 -5.65 -2.28
CA VAL A 108 -6.12 -6.58 -2.14
C VAL A 108 -5.65 -7.98 -1.77
N THR A 109 -4.57 -8.43 -2.41
CA THR A 109 -3.80 -9.65 -2.06
C THR A 109 -2.32 -9.34 -2.11
N ASP A 110 -1.45 -10.33 -1.87
CA ASP A 110 0.00 -10.09 -1.87
C ASP A 110 0.55 -9.59 -3.21
N ASP A 111 -0.11 -9.93 -4.31
CA ASP A 111 0.33 -9.58 -5.66
C ASP A 111 -0.70 -8.77 -6.47
N MET A 112 -1.89 -8.49 -5.89
CA MET A 112 -2.97 -7.78 -6.57
C MET A 112 -3.30 -6.46 -5.89
N TYR A 113 -3.40 -5.41 -6.69
CA TYR A 113 -3.69 -4.05 -6.26
C TYR A 113 -4.84 -3.47 -7.09
N THR A 114 -5.50 -2.46 -6.54
CA THR A 114 -6.52 -1.69 -7.25
C THR A 114 -6.56 -0.26 -6.70
N LEU A 115 -7.32 0.62 -7.37
CA LEU A 115 -7.53 1.97 -6.88
C LEU A 115 -8.32 1.97 -5.57
N ALA A 116 -7.91 2.81 -4.62
CA ALA A 116 -8.58 2.94 -3.31
C ALA A 116 -10.06 3.31 -3.47
N GLU A 117 -10.39 4.14 -4.48
CA GLU A 117 -11.77 4.52 -4.78
C GLU A 117 -12.67 3.33 -5.12
N TYR A 118 -12.14 2.30 -5.81
CA TYR A 118 -12.95 1.11 -6.15
C TYR A 118 -13.25 0.27 -4.92
N MET A 119 -12.28 0.12 -4.02
CA MET A 119 -12.53 -0.61 -2.77
C MET A 119 -13.41 0.16 -1.81
N GLY A 120 -13.34 1.51 -1.82
CA GLY A 120 -14.30 2.37 -1.12
C GLY A 120 -15.74 2.17 -1.61
N LYS A 121 -15.95 2.22 -2.92
CA LYS A 121 -17.25 1.95 -3.56
C LYS A 121 -17.73 0.53 -3.30
N ALA A 122 -16.83 -0.46 -3.39
CA ALA A 122 -17.17 -1.86 -3.10
C ALA A 122 -17.66 -2.02 -1.65
N LYS A 123 -17.01 -1.37 -0.69
CA LYS A 123 -17.45 -1.35 0.71
C LYS A 123 -18.87 -0.80 0.85
N GLU A 124 -19.16 0.34 0.23
CA GLU A 124 -20.50 0.96 0.29
C GLU A 124 -21.58 0.03 -0.28
N ILE A 125 -21.33 -0.56 -1.45
CA ILE A 125 -22.27 -1.48 -2.13
C ILE A 125 -22.48 -2.74 -1.28
N ILE A 126 -21.43 -3.33 -0.73
CA ILE A 126 -21.52 -4.52 0.11
C ILE A 126 -22.28 -4.22 1.42
N LEU A 127 -22.03 -3.08 2.06
CA LEU A 127 -22.76 -2.66 3.25
C LEU A 127 -24.25 -2.44 2.96
N ALA A 128 -24.59 -1.82 1.84
CA ALA A 128 -25.99 -1.66 1.41
C ALA A 128 -26.65 -3.02 1.21
N LYS A 129 -25.93 -3.97 0.57
CA LYS A 129 -26.46 -5.34 0.36
C LYS A 129 -26.64 -6.10 1.66
N LEU A 130 -25.71 -5.98 2.60
CA LEU A 130 -25.80 -6.62 3.92
C LEU A 130 -26.92 -6.03 4.80
N SER A 131 -27.36 -4.79 4.54
CA SER A 131 -28.54 -4.24 5.22
C SER A 131 -29.86 -4.84 4.73
N GLU A 132 -29.91 -5.39 3.52
CA GLU A 132 -31.08 -6.11 2.96
C GLU A 132 -31.06 -7.59 3.32
N ASP A 133 -29.88 -8.22 3.21
CA ASP A 133 -29.64 -9.62 3.50
C ASP A 133 -28.32 -9.76 4.26
N PRO A 134 -28.30 -10.29 5.49
CA PRO A 134 -27.09 -10.39 6.30
C PRO A 134 -26.05 -11.37 5.74
N LEU A 135 -26.36 -12.07 4.66
CA LEU A 135 -25.48 -13.02 4.01
C LEU A 135 -25.12 -12.53 2.61
N ILE A 136 -23.84 -12.62 2.29
CA ILE A 136 -23.32 -12.34 0.95
C ILE A 136 -22.40 -13.46 0.48
N THR A 137 -22.60 -13.93 -0.73
CA THR A 137 -21.82 -15.02 -1.33
C THR A 137 -20.84 -14.50 -2.39
N ILE A 138 -19.79 -15.29 -2.68
CA ILE A 138 -18.85 -14.99 -3.77
C ILE A 138 -19.58 -14.84 -5.11
N ALA A 139 -20.64 -15.60 -5.36
CA ALA A 139 -21.42 -15.51 -6.59
C ALA A 139 -22.14 -14.17 -6.70
N GLN A 140 -22.76 -13.71 -5.61
CA GLN A 140 -23.39 -12.37 -5.57
C GLN A 140 -22.37 -11.26 -5.77
N VAL A 141 -21.20 -11.34 -5.12
CA VAL A 141 -20.11 -10.34 -5.31
C VAL A 141 -19.63 -10.31 -6.76
N ARG A 142 -19.44 -11.48 -7.39
CA ARG A 142 -19.09 -11.57 -8.80
C ARG A 142 -20.12 -10.85 -9.69
N ASP A 143 -21.39 -11.10 -9.44
CA ASP A 143 -22.48 -10.55 -10.27
C ASP A 143 -22.69 -9.06 -10.00
N ILE A 144 -22.53 -8.59 -8.75
CA ILE A 144 -22.61 -7.16 -8.38
C ILE A 144 -21.52 -6.34 -9.05
N PHE A 145 -20.29 -6.84 -9.08
CA PHE A 145 -19.14 -6.09 -9.61
C PHE A 145 -18.77 -6.45 -11.05
N ASP A 146 -19.57 -7.29 -11.71
CA ASP A 146 -19.32 -7.79 -13.07
C ASP A 146 -17.86 -8.23 -13.24
N THR A 147 -17.42 -9.12 -12.35
CA THR A 147 -16.04 -9.57 -12.26
C THR A 147 -15.92 -11.09 -12.26
N SER A 148 -14.69 -11.59 -12.35
CA SER A 148 -14.42 -13.02 -12.28
C SER A 148 -14.49 -13.55 -10.83
N ARG A 149 -14.68 -14.86 -10.67
CA ARG A 149 -14.58 -15.52 -9.35
C ARG A 149 -13.19 -15.32 -8.72
N LYS A 150 -12.14 -15.17 -9.57
CA LYS A 150 -10.77 -14.94 -9.15
C LYS A 150 -10.63 -13.60 -8.42
N SER A 151 -11.40 -12.59 -8.80
CA SER A 151 -11.39 -11.26 -8.18
C SER A 151 -12.49 -11.09 -7.11
N ALA A 152 -13.64 -11.75 -7.27
CA ALA A 152 -14.73 -11.68 -6.30
C ALA A 152 -14.35 -12.22 -4.90
N LYS A 153 -13.56 -13.30 -4.84
CA LYS A 153 -13.06 -13.85 -3.59
C LYS A 153 -12.12 -12.88 -2.84
N PRO A 154 -11.08 -12.31 -3.47
CA PRO A 154 -10.25 -11.25 -2.87
C PRO A 154 -11.04 -10.03 -2.36
N ILE A 155 -12.10 -9.59 -3.06
CA ILE A 155 -12.96 -8.51 -2.57
C ILE A 155 -13.52 -8.85 -1.18
N LEU A 156 -14.10 -10.05 -1.02
CA LEU A 156 -14.65 -10.47 0.28
C LEU A 156 -13.55 -10.63 1.34
N GLU A 157 -12.41 -11.22 0.99
CA GLU A 157 -11.28 -11.37 1.92
C GLU A 157 -10.75 -10.01 2.39
N TYR A 158 -10.69 -9.02 1.50
CA TYR A 158 -10.37 -7.64 1.87
C TYR A 158 -11.45 -7.04 2.80
N MET A 159 -12.74 -7.23 2.51
CA MET A 159 -13.82 -6.75 3.37
C MET A 159 -13.81 -7.42 4.76
N ASP A 160 -13.44 -8.70 4.84
CA ASP A 160 -13.23 -9.40 6.12
C ASP A 160 -12.05 -8.76 6.89
N SER A 161 -10.94 -8.43 6.21
CA SER A 161 -9.75 -7.84 6.82
C SER A 161 -10.03 -6.48 7.46
N ILE A 162 -10.90 -5.68 6.85
CA ILE A 162 -11.34 -4.36 7.37
C ILE A 162 -12.63 -4.46 8.22
N LYS A 163 -13.05 -5.69 8.60
CA LYS A 163 -14.19 -5.98 9.49
C LYS A 163 -15.54 -5.49 8.98
N VAL A 164 -15.73 -5.40 7.67
CA VAL A 164 -17.01 -5.12 7.02
C VAL A 164 -17.85 -6.39 6.90
N THR A 165 -17.21 -7.51 6.58
CA THR A 165 -17.80 -8.84 6.55
C THR A 165 -17.12 -9.76 7.57
N LYS A 166 -17.69 -10.92 7.79
CA LYS A 166 -17.12 -11.98 8.63
C LYS A 166 -17.42 -13.32 7.99
N LYS A 167 -16.38 -14.13 7.80
CA LYS A 167 -16.52 -15.54 7.45
C LYS A 167 -17.26 -16.32 8.51
#